data_21134db725c12fc2dd27bebb9ec27f53
#
_entry.id   21134db725c12fc2dd27bebb9ec27f53
#
_cell.length_a   1.000
_cell.length_b   1.000
_cell.length_c   1.000
_cell.angle_alpha   90.00
_cell.angle_beta   90.00
_cell.angle_gamma   90.00
#
_symmetry.space_group_name_H-M   'P 1'
#
loop_
_entity.id
_entity.type
_entity.pdbx_description
1 polymer ?
#
loop_
_entity_poly.entity_id
_entity_poly.type
_entity_poly.pdbx_seq_one_letter_code
_entity_poly.pdbx_strand_id
1 'polypeptide(L)'
;ISMTQADTNLVDCVISLSQSKMQGFKVNLEASTNSSGLLGVSPQLSYYHKNIFHGGEWLNLSFMGNFQFKFKDDVRSNEFGVSAGLSFPRFLLLPYSMFKGPIPRTDVNVSYNYQSRPEYTRNIISTSYGYSGNVKNRFFYQVYPLQLNIVRLFNLDQNFYKNLAADPFLRNAYQDHFDLGSGGTLYYTSASESIPKHTYHYVRLQMDIAGNRLSAFKP
;
A
#
# COMPACT_ATOMS: atom_id res chain seq x y z
N ILE A 1 -27.91 14.70 10.31
CA ILE A 1 -28.78 15.64 9.57
C ILE A 1 -30.19 15.41 10.07
N SER A 2 -30.81 16.43 10.66
CA SER A 2 -32.23 16.43 11.00
C SER A 2 -32.95 17.40 10.08
N MET A 3 -34.13 16.99 9.61
CA MET A 3 -35.01 17.81 8.80
C MET A 3 -36.35 17.94 9.54
N THR A 4 -36.78 19.15 9.78
CA THR A 4 -38.08 19.47 10.38
C THR A 4 -38.88 20.35 9.42
N GLN A 5 -40.14 20.08 9.26
CA GLN A 5 -40.99 20.91 8.44
C GLN A 5 -41.31 22.21 9.23
N ALA A 6 -40.85 23.34 8.73
CA ALA A 6 -41.05 24.64 9.37
C ALA A 6 -42.38 25.30 8.95
N ASP A 7 -42.79 25.07 7.70
CA ASP A 7 -44.05 25.57 7.13
C ASP A 7 -44.43 24.67 5.94
N THR A 8 -45.62 24.89 5.34
CA THR A 8 -46.20 24.05 4.28
C THR A 8 -45.27 23.84 3.06
N ASN A 9 -44.35 24.79 2.80
CA ASN A 9 -43.42 24.78 1.67
C ASN A 9 -41.94 24.97 2.06
N LEU A 10 -41.60 24.97 3.38
CA LEU A 10 -40.23 25.19 3.87
C LEU A 10 -39.80 24.04 4.76
N VAL A 11 -38.54 23.64 4.62
CA VAL A 11 -37.91 22.59 5.44
C VAL A 11 -36.69 23.19 6.11
N ASP A 12 -36.64 23.13 7.43
CA ASP A 12 -35.43 23.45 8.19
C ASP A 12 -34.48 22.26 8.19
N CYS A 13 -33.28 22.50 7.74
CA CYS A 13 -32.23 21.49 7.72
C CYS A 13 -31.11 21.85 8.72
N VAL A 14 -30.96 21.07 9.77
CA VAL A 14 -29.87 21.22 10.73
C VAL A 14 -28.79 20.19 10.44
N ILE A 15 -27.59 20.68 10.10
CA ILE A 15 -26.41 19.87 9.84
C ILE A 15 -25.47 20.05 11.02
N SER A 16 -25.35 19.03 11.86
CA SER A 16 -24.37 19.00 12.95
C SER A 16 -23.07 18.38 12.44
N LEU A 17 -21.99 19.14 12.49
CA LEU A 17 -20.65 18.72 12.11
C LEU A 17 -19.80 18.54 13.37
N SER A 18 -19.16 17.40 13.48
CA SER A 18 -18.14 17.17 14.51
C SER A 18 -16.76 17.15 13.85
N GLN A 19 -15.82 17.87 14.46
CA GLN A 19 -14.44 17.91 13.96
C GLN A 19 -13.77 16.54 14.20
N SER A 20 -13.26 15.92 13.13
CA SER A 20 -12.45 14.71 13.27
C SER A 20 -11.01 15.09 13.66
N LYS A 21 -10.33 14.23 14.40
CA LYS A 21 -8.89 14.44 14.72
C LYS A 21 -8.09 14.56 13.44
N MET A 22 -7.30 15.62 13.33
CA MET A 22 -6.49 15.88 12.14
C MET A 22 -5.25 15.00 12.07
N GLN A 23 -4.73 14.57 13.21
CA GLN A 23 -3.54 13.74 13.30
C GLN A 23 -3.70 12.68 14.38
N GLY A 24 -2.95 11.61 14.29
CA GLY A 24 -2.93 10.56 15.28
C GLY A 24 -1.80 9.57 15.08
N PHE A 25 -1.54 8.84 16.14
CA PHE A 25 -0.57 7.76 16.15
C PHE A 25 -1.29 6.43 16.39
N LYS A 26 -0.77 5.37 15.80
CA LYS A 26 -1.18 3.99 16.04
C LYS A 26 0.06 3.18 16.33
N VAL A 27 0.05 2.48 17.46
CA VAL A 27 1.11 1.56 17.85
C VAL A 27 0.52 0.15 17.82
N ASN A 28 1.13 -0.76 17.10
CA ASN A 28 0.84 -2.18 17.11
C ASN A 28 2.09 -2.92 17.59
N LEU A 29 1.86 -3.96 18.36
CA LEU A 29 2.90 -4.91 18.76
C LEU A 29 2.36 -6.31 18.49
N GLU A 30 3.04 -7.06 17.65
CA GLU A 30 2.66 -8.42 17.31
C GLU A 30 3.74 -9.38 17.79
N ALA A 31 3.33 -10.51 18.34
CA ALA A 31 4.19 -11.64 18.63
C ALA A 31 3.82 -12.79 17.69
N SER A 32 4.79 -13.44 17.13
CA SER A 32 4.60 -14.53 16.18
C SER A 32 5.52 -15.71 16.51
N THR A 33 5.07 -16.89 16.13
CA THR A 33 5.91 -18.10 16.13
C THR A 33 5.68 -18.84 14.81
N ASN A 34 6.71 -19.49 14.32
CA ASN A 34 6.62 -20.27 13.11
C ASN A 34 7.00 -21.74 13.35
N SER A 35 6.73 -22.59 12.36
CA SER A 35 7.04 -24.03 12.41
C SER A 35 8.56 -24.33 12.50
N SER A 36 9.42 -23.38 12.18
CA SER A 36 10.87 -23.49 12.32
C SER A 36 11.36 -23.23 13.76
N GLY A 37 10.43 -22.92 14.69
CA GLY A 37 10.74 -22.63 16.11
C GLY A 37 11.33 -21.24 16.32
N LEU A 38 11.17 -20.31 15.37
CA LEU A 38 11.50 -18.90 15.53
C LEU A 38 10.39 -18.20 16.27
N LEU A 39 10.77 -17.43 17.29
CA LEU A 39 9.91 -16.47 17.97
C LEU A 39 10.15 -15.10 17.38
N GLY A 40 9.09 -14.40 17.04
CA GLY A 40 9.13 -13.08 16.45
C GLY A 40 8.39 -12.04 17.27
N VAL A 41 8.92 -10.82 17.27
CA VAL A 41 8.27 -9.62 17.80
C VAL A 41 8.30 -8.55 16.74
N SER A 42 7.15 -7.99 16.39
CA SER A 42 6.98 -7.01 15.32
C SER A 42 6.32 -5.74 15.85
N PRO A 43 7.11 -4.77 16.33
CA PRO A 43 6.62 -3.44 16.65
C PRO A 43 6.33 -2.64 15.37
N GLN A 44 5.21 -1.92 15.36
CA GLN A 44 4.84 -1.00 14.30
C GLN A 44 4.33 0.31 14.89
N LEU A 45 4.88 1.41 14.41
CA LEU A 45 4.42 2.76 14.71
C LEU A 45 3.93 3.41 13.43
N SER A 46 2.70 3.88 13.44
CA SER A 46 2.13 4.61 12.31
C SER A 46 1.67 5.99 12.77
N TYR A 47 1.90 6.98 11.95
CA TYR A 47 1.44 8.35 12.11
C TYR A 47 0.61 8.75 10.90
N TYR A 48 -0.49 9.43 11.12
CA TYR A 48 -1.25 10.03 10.03
C TYR A 48 -1.55 11.50 10.31
N HIS A 49 -1.58 12.28 9.25
CA HIS A 49 -2.03 13.66 9.25
C HIS A 49 -3.00 13.87 8.09
N LYS A 50 -4.20 14.32 8.40
CA LYS A 50 -5.22 14.73 7.42
C LYS A 50 -5.07 16.23 7.19
N ASN A 51 -4.96 16.62 5.93
CA ASN A 51 -4.86 18.05 5.56
C ASN A 51 -3.47 18.69 5.84
N ILE A 52 -2.40 17.99 5.45
CA ILE A 52 -1.02 18.43 5.72
C ILE A 52 -0.66 19.75 4.99
N PHE A 53 -1.17 19.96 3.78
CA PHE A 53 -0.96 21.16 2.98
C PHE A 53 -2.20 22.06 2.89
N HIS A 54 -3.18 21.87 3.77
CA HIS A 54 -4.44 22.61 3.84
C HIS A 54 -5.40 22.42 2.65
N GLY A 55 -5.16 21.41 1.82
CA GLY A 55 -6.01 21.03 0.68
C GLY A 55 -6.74 19.69 0.86
N GLY A 56 -6.74 19.12 2.07
CA GLY A 56 -7.35 17.82 2.37
C GLY A 56 -6.45 16.62 2.03
N GLU A 57 -5.15 16.86 1.86
CA GLU A 57 -4.17 15.82 1.60
C GLU A 57 -3.96 14.95 2.84
N TRP A 58 -3.80 13.67 2.62
CA TRP A 58 -3.61 12.70 3.69
C TRP A 58 -2.20 12.12 3.65
N LEU A 59 -1.43 12.39 4.69
CA LEU A 59 -0.12 11.80 4.91
C LEU A 59 -0.24 10.60 5.85
N ASN A 60 0.40 9.50 5.48
CA ASN A 60 0.63 8.34 6.33
C ASN A 60 2.13 8.05 6.38
N LEU A 61 2.67 7.92 7.58
CA LEU A 61 4.02 7.44 7.83
C LEU A 61 3.94 6.16 8.65
N SER A 62 4.72 5.16 8.31
CA SER A 62 4.79 3.91 9.07
C SER A 62 6.23 3.46 9.23
N PHE A 63 6.55 3.06 10.45
CA PHE A 63 7.82 2.44 10.81
C PHE A 63 7.49 1.05 11.35
N MET A 64 8.17 0.05 10.84
CA MET A 64 8.01 -1.32 11.32
C MET A 64 9.36 -1.97 11.61
N GLY A 65 9.39 -2.79 12.64
CA GLY A 65 10.47 -3.72 12.91
C GLY A 65 9.91 -5.14 12.93
N ASN A 66 10.72 -6.12 12.58
CA ASN A 66 10.41 -7.53 12.78
C ASN A 66 11.69 -8.22 13.23
N PHE A 67 11.69 -8.70 14.46
CA PHE A 67 12.84 -9.33 15.11
C PHE A 67 12.47 -10.78 15.39
N GLN A 68 13.17 -11.69 14.73
CA GLN A 68 12.97 -13.12 14.92
C GLN A 68 14.24 -13.76 15.46
N PHE A 69 14.08 -14.62 16.43
CA PHE A 69 15.20 -15.32 17.08
C PHE A 69 14.79 -16.73 17.46
N LYS A 70 15.78 -17.61 17.55
CA LYS A 70 15.62 -18.98 17.99
C LYS A 70 16.46 -19.20 19.23
N PHE A 71 15.84 -19.70 20.30
CA PHE A 71 16.54 -19.87 21.58
C PHE A 71 17.63 -20.93 21.57
N LYS A 72 17.50 -21.93 20.71
CA LYS A 72 18.42 -23.08 20.68
C LYS A 72 19.63 -22.86 19.76
N ASP A 73 19.49 -22.03 18.75
CA ASP A 73 20.51 -21.75 17.75
C ASP A 73 20.66 -20.24 17.64
N ASP A 74 21.86 -19.73 17.44
CA ASP A 74 22.07 -18.27 17.30
C ASP A 74 21.57 -17.75 15.91
N VAL A 75 20.36 -18.17 15.56
CA VAL A 75 19.70 -17.77 14.32
C VAL A 75 18.85 -16.54 14.59
N ARG A 76 19.18 -15.45 13.92
CA ARG A 76 18.48 -14.16 14.03
C ARG A 76 18.06 -13.67 12.66
N SER A 77 16.85 -13.15 12.58
CA SER A 77 16.37 -12.44 11.40
C SER A 77 15.82 -11.09 11.84
N ASN A 78 16.32 -10.03 11.25
CA ASN A 78 15.92 -8.67 11.56
C ASN A 78 15.40 -8.00 10.29
N GLU A 79 14.28 -7.31 10.43
CA GLU A 79 13.68 -6.54 9.34
C GLU A 79 13.26 -5.17 9.86
N PHE A 80 13.57 -4.12 9.10
CA PHE A 80 13.18 -2.74 9.36
C PHE A 80 12.52 -2.16 8.12
N GLY A 81 11.34 -1.59 8.29
CA GLY A 81 10.62 -0.95 7.21
C GLY A 81 10.23 0.47 7.56
N VAL A 82 10.34 1.36 6.58
CA VAL A 82 9.83 2.72 6.64
C VAL A 82 8.98 2.94 5.41
N SER A 83 7.79 3.46 5.58
CA SER A 83 6.93 3.82 4.46
C SER A 83 6.29 5.21 4.66
N ALA A 84 6.14 5.92 3.56
CA ALA A 84 5.46 7.19 3.48
C ALA A 84 4.45 7.13 2.34
N GLY A 85 3.19 7.46 2.65
CA GLY A 85 2.11 7.57 1.68
C GLY A 85 1.49 8.95 1.72
N LEU A 86 1.31 9.57 0.57
CA LEU A 86 0.67 10.86 0.42
C LEU A 86 -0.48 10.73 -0.58
N SER A 87 -1.69 11.08 -0.13
CA SER A 87 -2.90 11.02 -0.93
C SER A 87 -3.47 12.41 -1.12
N PHE A 88 -3.64 12.81 -2.36
CA PHE A 88 -4.21 14.11 -2.75
C PHE A 88 -5.66 13.91 -3.20
N PRO A 89 -6.63 14.70 -2.71
CA PRO A 89 -8.03 14.60 -3.14
C PRO A 89 -8.27 15.28 -4.49
N ARG A 90 -7.34 15.13 -5.41
CA ARG A 90 -7.38 15.67 -6.78
C ARG A 90 -6.47 14.87 -7.70
N PHE A 91 -6.68 14.95 -9.00
CA PHE A 91 -5.69 14.47 -9.97
C PHE A 91 -4.50 15.43 -10.02
N LEU A 92 -3.31 14.88 -9.84
CA LEU A 92 -2.07 15.57 -10.15
C LEU A 92 -1.63 15.14 -11.55
N LEU A 93 -1.06 16.05 -12.32
CA LEU A 93 -0.55 15.85 -13.71
C LEU A 93 -1.62 15.60 -14.78
N LEU A 94 -2.87 15.39 -14.42
CA LEU A 94 -3.96 15.21 -15.36
C LEU A 94 -4.94 16.39 -15.28
N PRO A 95 -5.40 16.94 -16.41
CA PRO A 95 -6.37 18.02 -16.40
C PRO A 95 -7.72 17.52 -15.85
N TYR A 96 -8.31 18.30 -14.97
CA TYR A 96 -9.58 17.98 -14.30
C TYR A 96 -10.75 17.76 -15.29
N SER A 97 -10.66 18.36 -16.49
CA SER A 97 -11.68 18.26 -17.54
C SER A 97 -11.83 16.86 -18.15
N MET A 98 -10.83 15.99 -17.99
CA MET A 98 -10.87 14.63 -18.55
C MET A 98 -11.83 13.69 -17.79
N PHE A 99 -12.19 14.02 -16.57
CA PHE A 99 -12.93 13.09 -15.72
C PHE A 99 -14.18 13.78 -15.13
N LYS A 100 -15.31 13.54 -15.76
CA LYS A 100 -16.63 13.92 -15.23
C LYS A 100 -17.07 12.84 -14.24
N GLY A 101 -16.75 13.00 -12.96
CA GLY A 101 -17.13 11.99 -11.96
C GLY A 101 -16.74 12.38 -10.54
N PRO A 102 -16.92 11.50 -9.58
CA PRO A 102 -16.60 11.74 -8.18
C PRO A 102 -15.09 12.00 -8.00
N ILE A 103 -14.79 12.65 -6.90
CA ILE A 103 -13.47 13.18 -6.57
C ILE A 103 -12.38 12.10 -6.72
N PRO A 104 -11.52 12.23 -7.72
CA PRO A 104 -10.41 11.30 -7.89
C PRO A 104 -9.32 11.59 -6.87
N ARG A 105 -8.56 10.58 -6.53
CA ARG A 105 -7.39 10.67 -5.67
C ARG A 105 -6.13 10.39 -6.46
N THR A 106 -5.06 11.09 -6.11
CA THR A 106 -3.70 10.74 -6.51
C THR A 106 -2.96 10.21 -5.29
N ASP A 107 -2.43 9.01 -5.39
CA ASP A 107 -1.71 8.34 -4.33
C ASP A 107 -0.23 8.21 -4.71
N VAL A 108 0.65 8.69 -3.85
CA VAL A 108 2.11 8.58 -3.97
C VAL A 108 2.61 7.81 -2.77
N ASN A 109 3.27 6.69 -3.00
CA ASN A 109 3.83 5.88 -1.93
C ASN A 109 5.32 5.64 -2.16
N VAL A 110 6.07 5.71 -1.09
CA VAL A 110 7.50 5.36 -1.06
C VAL A 110 7.72 4.48 0.14
N SER A 111 8.45 3.39 -0.03
CA SER A 111 8.83 2.52 1.06
C SER A 111 10.26 2.04 0.90
N TYR A 112 10.91 1.87 2.04
CA TYR A 112 12.21 1.25 2.17
C TYR A 112 12.11 0.11 3.18
N ASN A 113 12.62 -1.05 2.80
CA ASN A 113 12.67 -2.23 3.67
C ASN A 113 14.09 -2.79 3.66
N TYR A 114 14.65 -2.93 4.85
CA TYR A 114 15.92 -3.61 5.11
C TYR A 114 15.63 -4.94 5.78
N GLN A 115 16.14 -6.02 5.21
CA GLN A 115 15.97 -7.36 5.74
C GLN A 115 17.34 -8.04 5.86
N SER A 116 17.67 -8.46 7.07
CA SER A 116 18.87 -9.26 7.37
C SER A 116 18.44 -10.63 7.85
N ARG A 117 18.81 -11.65 7.10
CA ARG A 117 18.61 -13.07 7.41
C ARG A 117 19.98 -13.76 7.46
N PRO A 118 20.08 -14.94 8.09
CA PRO A 118 21.34 -15.70 8.10
C PRO A 118 21.88 -15.98 6.70
N GLU A 119 20.98 -16.20 5.74
CA GLU A 119 21.32 -16.57 4.37
C GLU A 119 21.68 -15.39 3.48
N TYR A 120 21.09 -14.22 3.75
CA TYR A 120 21.29 -13.01 2.94
C TYR A 120 20.85 -11.73 3.64
N THR A 121 21.36 -10.63 3.17
CA THR A 121 20.86 -9.28 3.50
C THR A 121 20.33 -8.62 2.24
N ARG A 122 19.16 -8.00 2.30
CA ARG A 122 18.59 -7.27 1.16
C ARG A 122 17.97 -5.95 1.54
N ASN A 123 18.08 -5.00 0.63
CA ASN A 123 17.36 -3.73 0.66
C ASN A 123 16.32 -3.71 -0.44
N ILE A 124 15.13 -3.25 -0.12
CA ILE A 124 14.05 -3.08 -1.07
C ILE A 124 13.58 -1.64 -1.00
N ILE A 125 13.60 -0.95 -2.13
CA ILE A 125 13.00 0.38 -2.29
C ILE A 125 11.83 0.23 -3.24
N SER A 126 10.64 0.61 -2.79
CA SER A 126 9.45 0.59 -3.64
C SER A 126 8.85 1.98 -3.70
N THR A 127 8.47 2.40 -4.89
CA THR A 127 7.79 3.68 -5.13
C THR A 127 6.63 3.44 -6.06
N SER A 128 5.48 4.01 -5.75
CA SER A 128 4.32 3.96 -6.63
C SER A 128 3.66 5.32 -6.74
N TYR A 129 3.20 5.63 -7.94
CA TYR A 129 2.38 6.77 -8.26
C TYR A 129 1.12 6.29 -8.95
N GLY A 130 -0.04 6.68 -8.46
CA GLY A 130 -1.28 6.15 -8.98
C GLY A 130 -2.49 7.06 -8.77
N TYR A 131 -3.56 6.66 -9.41
CA TYR A 131 -4.87 7.29 -9.33
C TYR A 131 -5.87 6.31 -8.79
N SER A 132 -6.68 6.77 -7.85
CA SER A 132 -7.79 5.98 -7.32
C SER A 132 -9.07 6.79 -7.30
N GLY A 133 -10.17 6.12 -7.40
CA GLY A 133 -11.47 6.76 -7.35
C GLY A 133 -12.61 5.77 -7.28
N ASN A 134 -13.80 6.32 -7.12
CA ASN A 134 -15.00 5.55 -6.95
C ASN A 134 -16.14 6.23 -7.73
N VAL A 135 -16.93 5.46 -8.43
CA VAL A 135 -18.09 5.91 -9.20
C VAL A 135 -19.34 5.31 -8.59
N LYS A 136 -20.25 6.16 -8.10
CA LYS A 136 -21.57 5.78 -7.53
C LYS A 136 -21.50 4.73 -6.40
N ASN A 137 -20.39 4.69 -5.62
CA ASN A 137 -20.13 3.71 -4.56
C ASN A 137 -20.27 2.25 -4.97
N ARG A 138 -20.16 1.96 -6.27
CA ARG A 138 -20.25 0.60 -6.82
C ARG A 138 -19.04 0.21 -7.64
N PHE A 139 -18.45 1.15 -8.34
CA PHE A 139 -17.28 0.91 -9.18
C PHE A 139 -16.08 1.66 -8.61
N PHE A 140 -15.07 0.92 -8.21
CA PHE A 140 -13.82 1.44 -7.68
C PHE A 140 -12.70 1.11 -8.65
N TYR A 141 -11.82 2.06 -8.87
CA TYR A 141 -10.64 1.86 -9.69
C TYR A 141 -9.39 2.35 -8.97
N GLN A 142 -8.32 1.66 -9.22
CA GLN A 142 -6.98 1.99 -8.76
C GLN A 142 -6.03 1.71 -9.90
N VAL A 143 -5.37 2.73 -10.44
CA VAL A 143 -4.47 2.60 -11.58
C VAL A 143 -3.14 3.20 -11.16
N TYR A 144 -2.08 2.41 -11.26
CA TYR A 144 -0.71 2.79 -10.99
C TYR A 144 0.07 2.85 -12.31
N PRO A 145 0.14 4.02 -12.96
CA PRO A 145 0.93 4.20 -14.18
C PRO A 145 2.41 3.96 -13.94
N LEU A 146 2.88 4.19 -12.71
CA LEU A 146 4.28 4.02 -12.33
C LEU A 146 4.38 3.23 -11.04
N GLN A 147 5.05 2.10 -11.13
CA GLN A 147 5.50 1.29 -10.01
C GLN A 147 6.97 0.97 -10.21
N LEU A 148 7.79 1.33 -9.24
CA LEU A 148 9.22 1.08 -9.23
C LEU A 148 9.55 0.20 -8.04
N ASN A 149 10.29 -0.86 -8.28
CA ASN A 149 10.79 -1.74 -7.24
C ASN A 149 12.28 -2.03 -7.48
N ILE A 150 13.11 -1.68 -6.52
CA ILE A 150 14.56 -1.87 -6.56
C ILE A 150 14.92 -2.83 -5.45
N VAL A 151 15.49 -3.96 -5.80
CA VAL A 151 15.99 -4.95 -4.86
C VAL A 151 17.50 -5.06 -5.00
N ARG A 152 18.19 -4.92 -3.88
CA ARG A 152 19.64 -5.10 -3.77
C ARG A 152 19.95 -6.13 -2.72
N LEU A 153 20.71 -7.15 -3.10
CA LEU A 153 21.17 -8.20 -2.22
C LEU A 153 22.64 -7.96 -1.82
N PHE A 154 22.90 -8.24 -0.55
CA PHE A 154 24.23 -8.16 0.05
C PHE A 154 24.46 -9.42 0.90
N ASN A 155 25.75 -9.75 1.11
CA ASN A 155 26.17 -10.79 2.05
C ASN A 155 25.46 -12.14 1.86
N LEU A 156 25.46 -12.67 0.64
CA LEU A 156 25.00 -14.03 0.41
C LEU A 156 25.93 -15.05 1.08
N ASP A 157 25.37 -15.95 1.89
CA ASP A 157 26.10 -17.09 2.41
C ASP A 157 26.54 -18.04 1.29
N GLN A 158 27.78 -18.54 1.35
CA GLN A 158 28.35 -19.39 0.30
C GLN A 158 27.60 -20.72 0.12
N ASN A 159 27.09 -21.30 1.20
CA ASN A 159 26.34 -22.55 1.14
C ASN A 159 24.95 -22.31 0.52
N PHE A 160 24.33 -21.20 0.88
CA PHE A 160 23.08 -20.78 0.28
C PHE A 160 23.26 -20.52 -1.23
N TYR A 161 24.32 -19.83 -1.62
CA TYR A 161 24.64 -19.59 -3.03
C TYR A 161 24.83 -20.86 -3.84
N LYS A 162 25.51 -21.88 -3.29
CA LYS A 162 25.68 -23.19 -3.96
C LYS A 162 24.32 -23.90 -4.20
N ASN A 163 23.44 -23.83 -3.22
CA ASN A 163 22.09 -24.39 -3.34
C ASN A 163 21.24 -23.63 -4.38
N LEU A 164 21.38 -22.30 -4.45
CA LEU A 164 20.73 -21.49 -5.47
C LEU A 164 21.26 -21.79 -6.88
N ALA A 165 22.55 -22.07 -7.02
CA ALA A 165 23.16 -22.37 -8.32
C ALA A 165 22.59 -23.63 -8.97
N ALA A 166 22.03 -24.54 -8.16
CA ALA A 166 21.41 -25.79 -8.64
C ALA A 166 20.01 -25.57 -9.26
N ASP A 167 19.33 -24.48 -8.92
CA ASP A 167 17.99 -24.17 -9.42
C ASP A 167 17.96 -22.79 -10.10
N PRO A 168 17.81 -22.75 -11.45
CA PRO A 168 17.80 -21.49 -12.21
C PRO A 168 16.65 -20.54 -11.80
N PHE A 169 15.51 -21.08 -11.36
CA PHE A 169 14.37 -20.27 -10.92
C PHE A 169 14.68 -19.55 -9.60
N LEU A 170 15.22 -20.28 -8.64
CA LEU A 170 15.64 -19.69 -7.36
C LEU A 170 16.77 -18.68 -7.55
N ARG A 171 17.71 -18.97 -8.43
CA ARG A 171 18.80 -18.03 -8.75
C ARG A 171 18.29 -16.69 -9.24
N ASN A 172 17.30 -16.66 -10.11
CA ASN A 172 16.73 -15.42 -10.60
C ASN A 172 15.96 -14.64 -9.52
N ALA A 173 15.34 -15.36 -8.57
CA ALA A 173 14.60 -14.73 -7.47
C ALA A 173 15.52 -14.05 -6.43
N TYR A 174 16.80 -14.46 -6.36
CA TYR A 174 17.79 -13.93 -5.42
C TYR A 174 18.94 -13.19 -6.15
N GLN A 175 18.57 -12.32 -7.06
CA GLN A 175 19.49 -11.41 -7.74
C GLN A 175 19.05 -9.96 -7.52
N ASP A 176 20.00 -9.06 -7.72
CA ASP A 176 19.67 -7.65 -7.82
C ASP A 176 18.74 -7.44 -9.01
N HIS A 177 17.64 -6.79 -8.78
CA HIS A 177 16.72 -6.47 -9.88
C HIS A 177 16.10 -5.09 -9.71
N PHE A 178 15.73 -4.55 -10.84
CA PHE A 178 15.06 -3.28 -10.99
C PHE A 178 13.80 -3.51 -11.81
N ASP A 179 12.65 -3.41 -11.16
CA ASP A 179 11.37 -3.60 -11.79
C ASP A 179 10.68 -2.26 -11.98
N LEU A 180 10.43 -1.93 -13.22
CA LEU A 180 9.59 -0.81 -13.59
C LEU A 180 8.32 -1.35 -14.23
N GLY A 181 7.20 -1.05 -13.63
CA GLY A 181 5.92 -1.58 -14.05
C GLY A 181 4.78 -0.57 -13.99
N SER A 182 3.63 -1.05 -14.37
CA SER A 182 2.34 -0.40 -14.15
C SER A 182 1.30 -1.45 -13.83
N GLY A 183 0.31 -1.07 -13.04
CA GLY A 183 -0.75 -1.97 -12.65
C GLY A 183 -2.06 -1.26 -12.42
N GLY A 184 -3.10 -2.04 -12.24
CA GLY A 184 -4.41 -1.51 -11.90
C GLY A 184 -5.33 -2.56 -11.34
N THR A 185 -6.26 -2.08 -10.55
CA THR A 185 -7.34 -2.89 -10.00
C THR A 185 -8.66 -2.20 -10.29
N LEU A 186 -9.59 -2.95 -10.83
CA LEU A 186 -10.97 -2.55 -11.01
C LEU A 186 -11.82 -3.42 -10.07
N TYR A 187 -12.66 -2.80 -9.32
CA TYR A 187 -13.55 -3.48 -8.39
C TYR A 187 -14.98 -2.98 -8.59
N TYR A 188 -15.88 -3.89 -8.82
CA TYR A 188 -17.32 -3.63 -8.93
C TYR A 188 -18.07 -4.36 -7.84
N THR A 189 -19.01 -3.68 -7.20
CA THR A 189 -19.94 -4.30 -6.25
C THR A 189 -21.38 -3.88 -6.56
N SER A 190 -22.31 -4.83 -6.49
CA SER A 190 -23.74 -4.54 -6.61
C SER A 190 -24.31 -3.95 -5.32
N ALA A 191 -23.62 -4.12 -4.17
CA ALA A 191 -24.02 -3.52 -2.91
C ALA A 191 -23.65 -2.03 -2.88
N SER A 192 -24.62 -1.18 -2.60
CA SER A 192 -24.41 0.26 -2.38
C SER A 192 -24.31 0.65 -0.91
N GLU A 193 -24.62 -0.26 -0.01
CA GLU A 193 -24.65 -0.06 1.43
C GLU A 193 -23.42 -0.66 2.09
N SER A 194 -22.94 -0.05 3.18
CA SER A 194 -21.78 -0.54 3.96
C SER A 194 -22.03 -1.91 4.59
N ILE A 195 -23.31 -2.22 4.90
CA ILE A 195 -23.76 -3.52 5.40
C ILE A 195 -24.85 -4.02 4.46
N PRO A 196 -24.54 -4.96 3.55
CA PRO A 196 -25.53 -5.48 2.62
C PRO A 196 -26.64 -6.25 3.34
N LYS A 197 -27.88 -5.88 3.10
CA LYS A 197 -29.08 -6.57 3.63
C LYS A 197 -29.56 -7.69 2.71
N HIS A 198 -29.09 -7.73 1.48
CA HIS A 198 -29.48 -8.69 0.44
C HIS A 198 -28.25 -9.35 -0.18
N THR A 199 -28.46 -10.43 -0.91
CA THR A 199 -27.43 -11.08 -1.70
C THR A 199 -26.80 -10.06 -2.66
N TYR A 200 -25.48 -9.99 -2.66
CA TYR A 200 -24.72 -9.12 -3.55
C TYR A 200 -23.61 -9.91 -4.24
N HIS A 201 -23.14 -9.37 -5.34
CA HIS A 201 -21.98 -9.90 -6.05
C HIS A 201 -20.94 -8.82 -6.22
N TYR A 202 -19.70 -9.25 -6.28
CA TYR A 202 -18.60 -8.38 -6.62
C TYR A 202 -17.69 -9.05 -7.66
N VAL A 203 -17.05 -8.22 -8.46
CA VAL A 203 -16.04 -8.64 -9.42
C VAL A 203 -14.81 -7.79 -9.20
N ARG A 204 -13.66 -8.43 -9.06
CA ARG A 204 -12.36 -7.75 -8.99
C ARG A 204 -11.49 -8.23 -10.15
N LEU A 205 -11.01 -7.28 -10.94
CA LEU A 205 -10.03 -7.49 -11.98
C LEU A 205 -8.74 -6.78 -11.56
N GLN A 206 -7.64 -7.50 -11.52
CA GLN A 206 -6.31 -6.94 -11.25
C GLN A 206 -5.37 -7.34 -12.37
N MET A 207 -4.61 -6.37 -12.86
CA MET A 207 -3.59 -6.57 -13.88
C MET A 207 -2.34 -5.77 -13.51
N ASP A 208 -1.19 -6.44 -13.50
CA ASP A 208 0.10 -5.84 -13.25
C ASP A 208 1.05 -6.25 -14.38
N ILE A 209 1.77 -5.28 -14.93
CA ILE A 209 2.72 -5.46 -16.03
C ILE A 209 4.06 -4.88 -15.57
N ALA A 210 5.09 -5.71 -15.55
CA ALA A 210 6.44 -5.32 -15.16
C ALA A 210 7.46 -5.66 -16.26
N GLY A 211 8.56 -4.91 -16.33
CA GLY A 211 9.70 -5.17 -17.23
C GLY A 211 9.56 -4.65 -18.66
N ASN A 212 8.37 -4.52 -19.22
CA ASN A 212 8.15 -4.14 -20.61
C ASN A 212 8.48 -2.66 -20.92
N ARG A 213 8.52 -1.79 -19.93
CA ARG A 213 8.78 -0.36 -20.19
C ARG A 213 10.24 -0.04 -20.50
N LEU A 214 11.17 -0.86 -20.02
CA LEU A 214 12.59 -0.69 -20.32
C LEU A 214 12.92 -1.12 -21.76
N SER A 215 12.18 -2.05 -22.34
CA SER A 215 12.37 -2.45 -23.75
C SER A 215 11.93 -1.37 -24.74
N ALA A 216 11.00 -0.49 -24.36
CA ALA A 216 10.55 0.63 -25.21
C ALA A 216 11.58 1.77 -25.28
N PHE A 217 12.56 1.80 -24.38
CA PHE A 217 13.65 2.79 -24.34
C PHE A 217 14.99 2.23 -24.86
N LYS A 218 15.03 1.01 -25.38
CA LYS A 218 16.21 0.54 -26.11
C LYS A 218 16.24 1.19 -27.48
N PRO A 219 17.32 1.94 -27.81
CA PRO A 219 17.51 2.51 -29.14
C PRO A 219 17.67 1.42 -30.21
#